data_f0ecf86e5b3ec62925118321442a084d
#
_entry.id   f0ecf86e5b3ec62925118321442a084d
#
_cell.length_a   1.000
_cell.length_b   1.000
_cell.length_c   1.000
_cell.angle_alpha   90.00
_cell.angle_beta   90.00
_cell.angle_gamma   90.00
#
_symmetry.space_group_name_H-M   'P 1'
#
loop_
_entity.id
_entity.type
_entity.pdbx_description
1 polymer ?
#
loop_
_entity_poly.entity_id
_entity_poly.type
_entity_poly.pdbx_seq_one_letter_code
_entity_poly.pdbx_strand_id
1 'polypeptide(L)'
;MRNTTPTPAALKISDFEDKSLLILDDDEPFRSRLARAMDKKGFKVIEAKSVEEGLGIANKMPTNFAVVDLRLEDGSGLEVVKALHKSKKESRIVMLTGYGNLPTAVAAVKAGAIDYIAKPVDADDVEAALLASPESKAKPPENPMSADRVKWE
;
A
#
# COMPACT_ATOMS: atom_id res chain seq x y z
N MET A 1 21.82 -18.89 20.09
CA MET A 1 21.58 -18.56 19.62
C MET A 1 21.54 -18.27 19.06
N ARG A 2 21.23 -18.28 18.76
CA ARG A 2 21.07 -17.90 17.94
C ARG A 2 20.76 -17.08 17.74
N ASN A 3 20.62 -16.74 17.67
CA ASN A 3 20.29 -15.86 17.29
C ASN A 3 20.16 -15.36 16.60
N THR A 4 20.34 -15.60 16.72
CA THR A 4 20.36 -14.91 15.63
C THR A 4 19.36 -13.98 15.51
N THR A 5 19.64 -12.92 15.13
CA THR A 5 18.78 -11.92 14.93
C THR A 5 18.20 -12.08 13.66
N PRO A 6 17.03 -12.31 13.57
CA PRO A 6 16.41 -12.34 12.34
C PRO A 6 16.55 -11.03 11.73
N THR A 7 16.77 -11.01 10.51
CA THR A 7 16.62 -9.82 9.79
C THR A 7 15.27 -9.34 10.11
N PRO A 8 15.03 -8.07 10.08
CA PRO A 8 13.69 -7.55 10.25
C PRO A 8 12.91 -8.06 9.08
N ALA A 9 12.59 -9.27 9.15
CA ALA A 9 11.92 -9.91 8.08
C ALA A 9 10.57 -9.32 7.93
N ALA A 10 10.05 -9.43 6.76
CA ALA A 10 8.71 -9.02 6.50
C ALA A 10 7.78 -9.79 7.42
N LEU A 11 6.74 -9.14 7.83
CA LEU A 11 5.68 -9.78 8.56
C LEU A 11 4.95 -10.73 7.63
N LYS A 12 4.19 -11.63 8.20
CA LYS A 12 3.38 -12.55 7.41
C LYS A 12 1.93 -12.22 7.64
N ILE A 13 1.09 -12.50 6.65
CA ILE A 13 -0.35 -12.26 6.81
C ILE A 13 -0.88 -13.03 8.02
N SER A 14 -0.31 -14.18 8.31
CA SER A 14 -0.75 -14.98 9.45
C SER A 14 -0.46 -14.30 10.79
N ASP A 15 0.39 -13.28 10.80
CA ASP A 15 0.68 -12.53 12.00
C ASP A 15 -0.44 -11.56 12.37
N PHE A 16 -1.41 -11.38 11.49
CA PHE A 16 -2.48 -10.40 11.71
C PHE A 16 -3.81 -11.08 11.92
N GLU A 17 -4.58 -10.61 12.90
CA GLU A 17 -5.93 -11.10 13.08
C GLU A 17 -6.86 -10.53 12.03
N ASP A 18 -6.71 -9.25 11.75
CA ASP A 18 -7.54 -8.58 10.77
C ASP A 18 -6.82 -8.58 9.44
N LYS A 19 -7.30 -9.41 8.52
CA LYS A 19 -6.68 -9.61 7.21
C LYS A 19 -7.42 -8.88 6.11
N SER A 20 -8.31 -7.95 6.47
CA SER A 20 -9.11 -7.24 5.49
C SER A 20 -8.25 -6.34 4.62
N LEU A 21 -8.46 -6.39 3.34
CA LEU A 21 -7.67 -5.63 2.35
C LEU A 21 -8.62 -4.96 1.37
N LEU A 22 -8.54 -3.64 1.30
CA LEU A 22 -9.25 -2.89 0.28
C LEU A 22 -8.36 -2.78 -0.94
N ILE A 23 -8.88 -3.13 -2.12
CA ILE A 23 -8.20 -2.88 -3.37
C ILE A 23 -9.05 -1.90 -4.15
N LEU A 24 -8.53 -0.69 -4.33
CA LEU A 24 -9.25 0.39 -4.99
C LEU A 24 -8.55 0.73 -6.29
N ASP A 25 -9.19 0.43 -7.40
CA ASP A 25 -8.64 0.68 -8.72
C ASP A 25 -9.80 0.64 -9.72
N ASP A 26 -9.85 1.59 -10.64
CA ASP A 26 -10.93 1.60 -11.63
C ASP A 26 -10.64 0.73 -12.84
N ASP A 27 -9.44 0.15 -12.94
CA ASP A 27 -9.09 -0.79 -13.99
C ASP A 27 -9.59 -2.17 -13.55
N GLU A 28 -10.74 -2.56 -14.04
CA GLU A 28 -11.38 -3.79 -13.57
C GLU A 28 -10.54 -5.05 -13.80
N PRO A 29 -9.98 -5.27 -15.00
CA PRO A 29 -9.17 -6.48 -15.18
C PRO A 29 -7.97 -6.55 -14.23
N PHE A 30 -7.30 -5.44 -14.03
CA PHE A 30 -6.17 -5.41 -13.11
C PHE A 30 -6.65 -5.65 -11.68
N ARG A 31 -7.70 -4.95 -11.26
CA ARG A 31 -8.23 -5.09 -9.91
C ARG A 31 -8.66 -6.51 -9.63
N SER A 32 -9.37 -7.14 -10.57
CA SER A 32 -9.84 -8.50 -10.38
C SER A 32 -8.70 -9.50 -10.28
N ARG A 33 -7.67 -9.33 -11.10
CA ARG A 33 -6.52 -10.24 -11.04
C ARG A 33 -5.80 -10.08 -9.72
N LEU A 34 -5.58 -8.84 -9.28
CA LEU A 34 -4.90 -8.59 -8.04
C LEU A 34 -5.72 -9.14 -6.87
N ALA A 35 -7.03 -8.93 -6.90
CA ALA A 35 -7.91 -9.41 -5.84
C ALA A 35 -7.83 -10.92 -5.69
N ARG A 36 -7.84 -11.64 -6.80
CA ARG A 36 -7.74 -13.09 -6.73
C ARG A 36 -6.41 -13.56 -6.18
N ALA A 37 -5.34 -12.89 -6.61
CA ALA A 37 -4.01 -13.26 -6.15
C ALA A 37 -3.84 -12.99 -4.66
N MET A 38 -4.35 -11.85 -4.19
CA MET A 38 -4.22 -11.50 -2.79
C MET A 38 -5.11 -12.40 -1.91
N ASP A 39 -6.27 -12.78 -2.42
CA ASP A 39 -7.13 -13.71 -1.72
C ASP A 39 -6.41 -15.04 -1.49
N LYS A 40 -5.70 -15.53 -2.49
CA LYS A 40 -4.94 -16.76 -2.37
C LYS A 40 -3.81 -16.64 -1.36
N LYS A 41 -3.32 -15.44 -1.13
CA LYS A 41 -2.27 -15.21 -0.17
C LYS A 41 -2.79 -15.09 1.26
N GLY A 42 -4.09 -15.12 1.43
CA GLY A 42 -4.69 -15.12 2.77
C GLY A 42 -5.38 -13.82 3.18
N PHE A 43 -5.39 -12.83 2.32
CA PHE A 43 -6.09 -11.58 2.62
C PHE A 43 -7.58 -11.74 2.37
N LYS A 44 -8.38 -10.99 3.11
CA LYS A 44 -9.82 -10.92 2.87
C LYS A 44 -10.07 -9.67 2.06
N VAL A 45 -10.28 -9.84 0.78
CA VAL A 45 -10.27 -8.73 -0.17
C VAL A 45 -11.65 -8.11 -0.33
N ILE A 46 -11.69 -6.77 -0.33
CA ILE A 46 -12.86 -6.00 -0.65
C ILE A 46 -12.46 -5.09 -1.80
N GLU A 47 -13.21 -5.12 -2.89
CA GLU A 47 -12.86 -4.33 -4.07
C GLU A 47 -13.68 -3.06 -4.15
N ALA A 48 -13.08 -1.99 -4.62
CA ALA A 48 -13.78 -0.74 -4.90
C ALA A 48 -13.24 -0.18 -6.21
N LYS A 49 -14.09 0.49 -6.97
CA LYS A 49 -13.71 0.99 -8.28
C LYS A 49 -13.69 2.51 -8.35
N SER A 50 -14.05 3.19 -7.28
CA SER A 50 -14.14 4.65 -7.31
C SER A 50 -13.78 5.24 -5.98
N VAL A 51 -13.50 6.53 -5.96
CA VAL A 51 -13.24 7.25 -4.73
C VAL A 51 -14.46 7.14 -3.82
N GLU A 52 -15.64 7.29 -4.39
CA GLU A 52 -16.86 7.22 -3.61
C GLU A 52 -16.99 5.89 -2.87
N GLU A 53 -16.77 4.78 -3.58
CA GLU A 53 -16.84 3.47 -2.95
C GLU A 53 -15.75 3.31 -1.90
N GLY A 54 -14.54 3.77 -2.23
CA GLY A 54 -13.43 3.68 -1.29
C GLY A 54 -13.68 4.47 -0.02
N LEU A 55 -14.23 5.65 -0.14
CA LEU A 55 -14.56 6.47 1.02
C LEU A 55 -15.64 5.81 1.87
N GLY A 56 -16.62 5.18 1.23
CA GLY A 56 -17.65 4.47 1.97
C GLY A 56 -17.06 3.36 2.82
N ILE A 57 -16.14 2.60 2.25
CA ILE A 57 -15.49 1.52 2.98
C ILE A 57 -14.60 2.08 4.08
N ALA A 58 -13.84 3.12 3.78
CA ALA A 58 -12.95 3.71 4.78
C ALA A 58 -13.72 4.24 5.98
N ASN A 59 -14.91 4.74 5.78
CA ASN A 59 -15.68 5.33 6.85
C ASN A 59 -16.56 4.33 7.60
N LYS A 60 -17.05 3.31 6.91
CA LYS A 60 -17.97 2.39 7.54
C LYS A 60 -17.34 1.08 7.97
N MET A 61 -16.32 0.67 7.24
CA MET A 61 -15.74 -0.65 7.46
C MET A 61 -14.25 -0.60 7.15
N PRO A 62 -13.50 0.22 7.90
CA PRO A 62 -12.10 0.44 7.56
C PRO A 62 -11.32 -0.87 7.62
N THR A 63 -10.51 -1.09 6.59
CA THR A 63 -9.74 -2.31 6.47
C THR A 63 -8.37 -2.15 7.09
N ASN A 64 -7.73 -3.26 7.42
CA ASN A 64 -6.41 -3.24 8.02
C ASN A 64 -5.31 -3.05 6.98
N PHE A 65 -5.61 -3.37 5.72
CA PHE A 65 -4.68 -3.21 4.61
C PHE A 65 -5.41 -2.52 3.47
N ALA A 66 -4.68 -1.78 2.66
CA ALA A 66 -5.29 -1.19 1.47
C ALA A 66 -4.27 -0.98 0.38
N VAL A 67 -4.69 -1.21 -0.85
CA VAL A 67 -3.94 -0.90 -2.05
C VAL A 67 -4.81 0.08 -2.82
N VAL A 68 -4.33 1.30 -3.01
CA VAL A 68 -5.14 2.38 -3.53
C VAL A 68 -4.48 2.99 -4.75
N ASP A 69 -5.19 2.96 -5.88
CA ASP A 69 -4.71 3.62 -7.08
C ASP A 69 -4.82 5.13 -6.90
N LEU A 70 -3.80 5.84 -7.31
CA LEU A 70 -3.78 7.27 -7.15
C LEU A 70 -4.82 7.96 -8.01
N ARG A 71 -4.95 7.57 -9.27
CA ARG A 71 -5.83 8.25 -10.19
C ARG A 71 -7.05 7.43 -10.49
N LEU A 72 -8.19 7.98 -10.17
CA LEU A 72 -9.47 7.35 -10.41
C LEU A 72 -10.32 8.31 -11.21
N GLU A 73 -11.34 7.80 -11.87
CA GLU A 73 -12.16 8.64 -12.74
C GLU A 73 -12.86 9.75 -11.97
N ASP A 74 -13.23 9.49 -10.72
CA ASP A 74 -13.97 10.46 -9.93
C ASP A 74 -13.09 11.21 -8.91
N GLY A 75 -11.77 11.08 -9.03
CA GLY A 75 -10.92 11.86 -8.15
C GLY A 75 -9.61 11.18 -7.82
N SER A 76 -9.06 11.56 -6.69
CA SER A 76 -7.77 11.06 -6.26
C SER A 76 -7.90 10.03 -5.16
N GLY A 77 -7.16 8.94 -5.30
CA GLY A 77 -7.11 7.93 -4.24
C GLY A 77 -6.53 8.48 -2.95
N LEU A 78 -5.85 9.63 -3.02
CA LEU A 78 -5.31 10.26 -1.83
C LEU A 78 -6.39 10.54 -0.79
N GLU A 79 -7.58 10.88 -1.24
CA GLU A 79 -8.69 11.14 -0.32
C GLU A 79 -9.06 9.90 0.47
N VAL A 80 -9.00 8.74 -0.20
CA VAL A 80 -9.31 7.49 0.48
C VAL A 80 -8.21 7.12 1.47
N VAL A 81 -6.95 7.38 1.10
CA VAL A 81 -5.83 7.16 2.02
C VAL A 81 -6.03 7.97 3.29
N LYS A 82 -6.36 9.25 3.15
CA LYS A 82 -6.57 10.12 4.31
C LYS A 82 -7.72 9.63 5.17
N ALA A 83 -8.83 9.27 4.54
CA ALA A 83 -10.00 8.82 5.27
C ALA A 83 -9.73 7.50 6.00
N LEU A 84 -9.04 6.58 5.35
CA LEU A 84 -8.75 5.30 5.96
C LEU A 84 -7.77 5.46 7.12
N HIS A 85 -6.74 6.28 6.92
CA HIS A 85 -5.77 6.53 8.00
C HIS A 85 -6.44 7.18 9.19
N LYS A 86 -7.38 8.08 8.95
CA LYS A 86 -8.10 8.72 10.02
C LYS A 86 -8.99 7.74 10.77
N SER A 87 -9.64 6.84 10.04
CA SER A 87 -10.56 5.87 10.66
C SER A 87 -9.81 4.74 11.37
N LYS A 88 -8.64 4.38 10.85
CA LYS A 88 -7.88 3.26 11.41
C LYS A 88 -6.41 3.55 11.21
N LYS A 89 -5.78 4.14 12.21
CA LYS A 89 -4.39 4.60 12.07
C LYS A 89 -3.39 3.50 11.80
N GLU A 90 -3.68 2.30 12.25
CA GLU A 90 -2.77 1.19 12.04
C GLU A 90 -2.94 0.54 10.66
N SER A 91 -3.88 1.03 9.86
CA SER A 91 -4.08 0.48 8.52
C SER A 91 -2.81 0.63 7.69
N ARG A 92 -2.43 -0.43 7.02
CA ARG A 92 -1.23 -0.45 6.19
C ARG A 92 -1.65 -0.21 4.76
N ILE A 93 -1.34 0.96 4.26
CA ILE A 93 -1.84 1.44 2.98
C ILE A 93 -0.70 1.60 2.00
N VAL A 94 -0.82 0.98 0.84
CA VAL A 94 0.16 1.12 -0.23
C VAL A 94 -0.53 1.80 -1.40
N MET A 95 0.08 2.83 -1.94
CA MET A 95 -0.50 3.55 -3.06
C MET A 95 0.12 3.08 -4.36
N LEU A 96 -0.70 2.92 -5.37
CA LEU A 96 -0.24 2.59 -6.71
C LEU A 96 -0.23 3.85 -7.54
N THR A 97 0.82 4.06 -8.32
CA THR A 97 0.90 5.24 -9.16
C THR A 97 1.28 4.85 -10.57
N GLY A 98 0.84 5.62 -11.53
CA GLY A 98 1.48 5.60 -12.83
C GLY A 98 2.82 6.28 -12.65
N TYR A 99 3.71 6.10 -13.56
CA TYR A 99 5.04 6.63 -13.37
C TYR A 99 5.01 8.15 -13.40
N GLY A 100 6.03 8.74 -12.81
CA GLY A 100 6.27 10.16 -12.95
C GLY A 100 5.54 11.05 -11.98
N ASN A 101 4.88 10.51 -10.98
CA ASN A 101 4.12 11.36 -10.08
C ASN A 101 4.67 11.32 -8.67
N LEU A 102 5.94 11.63 -8.55
CA LEU A 102 6.60 11.58 -7.26
C LEU A 102 6.01 12.53 -6.23
N PRO A 103 5.69 13.80 -6.57
CA PRO A 103 5.15 14.68 -5.54
C PRO A 103 3.86 14.16 -4.91
N THR A 104 3.00 13.55 -5.70
CA THR A 104 1.76 13.00 -5.16
C THR A 104 2.03 11.76 -4.33
N ALA A 105 3.01 10.96 -4.72
CA ALA A 105 3.39 9.79 -3.92
C ALA A 105 3.92 10.24 -2.56
N VAL A 106 4.71 11.30 -2.52
CA VAL A 106 5.20 11.86 -1.26
C VAL A 106 4.03 12.35 -0.41
N ALA A 107 3.06 13.00 -1.04
CA ALA A 107 1.87 13.46 -0.32
C ALA A 107 1.09 12.28 0.26
N ALA A 108 1.03 11.17 -0.46
CA ALA A 108 0.33 9.99 0.02
C ALA A 108 1.00 9.42 1.28
N VAL A 109 2.32 9.37 1.28
CA VAL A 109 3.04 8.89 2.45
C VAL A 109 2.80 9.81 3.63
N LYS A 110 2.80 11.11 3.40
CA LYS A 110 2.50 12.07 4.46
C LYS A 110 1.08 11.93 4.96
N ALA A 111 0.16 11.49 4.12
CA ALA A 111 -1.22 11.32 4.50
C ALA A 111 -1.48 10.01 5.24
N GLY A 112 -0.52 9.13 5.30
CA GLY A 112 -0.66 7.89 6.05
C GLY A 112 -0.30 6.61 5.31
N ALA A 113 0.01 6.68 4.02
CA ALA A 113 0.42 5.49 3.28
C ALA A 113 1.81 5.08 3.73
N ILE A 114 2.06 3.79 3.83
CA ILE A 114 3.38 3.32 4.25
C ILE A 114 4.34 3.19 3.09
N ASP A 115 3.83 3.16 1.86
CA ASP A 115 4.69 3.03 0.70
C ASP A 115 3.89 3.35 -0.55
N TYR A 116 4.58 3.47 -1.67
CA TYR A 116 3.94 3.58 -2.96
C TYR A 116 4.72 2.73 -3.95
N ILE A 117 4.04 2.24 -4.96
CA ILE A 117 4.65 1.38 -5.98
C ILE A 117 4.18 1.86 -7.34
N ALA A 118 5.12 1.94 -8.26
CA ALA A 118 4.77 2.33 -9.63
C ALA A 118 4.23 1.13 -10.40
N LYS A 119 3.19 1.35 -11.16
CA LYS A 119 2.70 0.32 -12.07
C LYS A 119 3.66 0.20 -13.24
N PRO A 120 3.80 -0.98 -13.82
CA PRO A 120 3.08 -2.21 -13.52
C PRO A 120 3.64 -2.91 -12.28
N VAL A 121 2.76 -3.61 -11.58
CA VAL A 121 3.12 -4.23 -10.32
C VAL A 121 2.43 -5.58 -10.25
N ASP A 122 3.06 -6.55 -9.60
CA ASP A 122 2.42 -7.85 -9.42
C ASP A 122 2.06 -8.07 -7.95
N ALA A 123 1.35 -9.15 -7.70
CA ALA A 123 0.82 -9.40 -6.37
C ALA A 123 1.92 -9.63 -5.34
N ASP A 124 3.05 -10.19 -5.74
CA ASP A 124 4.15 -10.41 -4.81
C ASP A 124 4.74 -9.08 -4.34
N ASP A 125 4.84 -8.11 -5.25
CA ASP A 125 5.33 -6.79 -4.89
C ASP A 125 4.38 -6.10 -3.93
N VAL A 126 3.09 -6.24 -4.17
CA VAL A 126 2.07 -5.64 -3.32
C VAL A 126 2.11 -6.27 -1.93
N GLU A 127 2.19 -7.59 -1.88
CA GLU A 127 2.26 -8.29 -0.60
C GLU A 127 3.49 -7.84 0.19
N ALA A 128 4.63 -7.78 -0.47
CA ALA A 128 5.86 -7.39 0.21
C ALA A 128 5.74 -6.00 0.80
N ALA A 129 5.14 -5.08 0.05
CA ALA A 129 4.99 -3.71 0.53
C ALA A 129 4.00 -3.62 1.69
N LEU A 130 2.89 -4.35 1.61
CA LEU A 130 1.89 -4.32 2.66
C LEU A 130 2.40 -4.91 3.96
N LEU A 131 3.30 -5.87 3.88
CA LEU A 131 3.80 -6.60 5.04
C LEU A 131 5.20 -6.19 5.46
N ALA A 132 5.76 -5.14 4.87
CA ALA A 132 7.09 -4.69 5.22
C ALA A 132 7.11 -4.25 6.67
N SER A 133 8.16 -4.63 7.38
CA SER A 133 8.26 -4.22 8.76
C SER A 133 8.69 -2.76 8.83
N PRO A 134 8.30 -2.04 9.87
CA PRO A 134 8.72 -0.65 9.99
C PRO A 134 10.24 -0.49 9.99
N GLU A 135 10.95 -1.44 10.51
CA GLU A 135 12.40 -1.37 10.51
C GLU A 135 12.98 -1.42 9.13
N SER A 136 12.41 -2.25 8.26
CA SER A 136 12.84 -2.28 6.88
C SER A 136 12.60 -0.96 6.20
N LYS A 137 11.50 -0.32 6.52
CA LYS A 137 11.16 0.95 5.89
C LYS A 137 12.02 2.07 6.43
N ALA A 138 12.49 1.96 7.64
CA ALA A 138 13.28 3.02 8.23
C ALA A 138 14.67 3.10 7.62
N LYS A 139 15.15 2.04 6.99
CA LYS A 139 16.44 2.09 6.39
C LYS A 139 16.39 2.83 5.11
N PRO A 140 17.25 3.83 4.92
CA PRO A 140 17.25 4.56 3.66
C PRO A 140 17.71 3.63 2.58
N PRO A 141 17.25 3.82 1.39
CA PRO A 141 17.73 3.06 0.27
C PRO A 141 19.16 3.39 0.07
N GLU A 142 19.85 2.41 -0.22
CA GLU A 142 21.14 2.67 -0.52
C GLU A 142 21.24 3.19 -1.81
N ASN A 143 20.68 3.28 -2.38
CA ASN A 143 20.82 3.76 -3.57
C ASN A 143 20.99 4.91 -3.83
N PRO A 144 21.50 4.92 -3.93
CA PRO A 144 21.75 5.82 -4.09
C PRO A 144 21.49 6.45 -5.15
N MET A 145 21.22 6.56 -5.24
CA MET A 145 20.98 7.14 -5.95
C MET A 145 20.69 7.99 -5.70
N SER A 146 20.72 7.79 -5.22
CA SER A 146 20.57 8.40 -4.99
C SER A 146 20.85 9.14 -4.57
N ALA A 147 20.89 9.28 -3.99
CA ALA A 147 21.18 9.98 -3.62
C ALA A 147 21.90 10.48 -3.65
N ASP A 148 22.17 10.38 -3.48
CA ASP A 148 22.83 10.78 -3.58
C ASP A 148 23.24 11.08 -4.24
N ARG A 149 23.27 11.08 -4.28
CA ARG A 149 23.54 11.36 -4.91
C ARG A 149 23.36 12.06 -5.20
N VAL A 150 23.02 12.27 -4.79
CA VAL A 150 22.86 12.98 -4.93
C VAL A 150 23.08 13.58 -4.55
N LYS A 151 23.44 13.74 -4.12
CA LYS A 151 23.64 14.32 -3.86
C LYS A 151 23.88 15.08 -4.19
N TRP A 152 23.95 15.40 -4.05
CA TRP A 152 24.07 16.12 -4.38
C TRP A 152 24.81 16.60 -4.51
N GLU A 153 25.26 16.42 -4.35
CA GLU A 153 25.80 16.83 -4.72
C GLU A 153 25.81 17.30 -5.19
#